data_e3b90e033e975996427ba93f8bf1a725
#
_entry.id   e3b90e033e975996427ba93f8bf1a725
#
_cell.length_a   1.000
_cell.length_b   1.000
_cell.length_c   1.000
_cell.angle_alpha   90.00
_cell.angle_beta   90.00
_cell.angle_gamma   90.00
#
_symmetry.space_group_name_H-M   'P 1'
#
loop_
_entity.id
_entity.type
_entity.pdbx_description
1 polymer ?
#
loop_
_entity_poly.entity_id
_entity_poly.type
_entity_poly.pdbx_seq_one_letter_code
_entity_poly.pdbx_strand_id
1 'polypeptide(L)'
;LINSQNAAREAENKKNDLIMYMAHDLKTPLTSVIGYLNLLTDEKDISKQSQEKYIKIALDKALRVEELTNQFFEITRYNIQDMPISKQKLDIPFLIEQLVDECYPMLQERNLKCEITKPEHLYYEGDGDKLARAFGNLLKNAINYSYENTNIEIKINEENEKIKIVFRNKGDAIPEYKLEKLFDKFYRADEARQSSTGGTGLGLAIAKEII
;
A
#
# COMPACT_ATOMS: atom_id res chain seq x y z
N LEU A 1 34.74 0.39 -14.44
CA LEU A 1 33.91 0.17 -15.64
C LEU A 1 33.05 -1.10 -15.53
N ILE A 2 33.60 -2.29 -15.19
CA ILE A 2 32.87 -3.56 -15.09
C ILE A 2 31.78 -3.50 -13.99
N ASN A 3 32.09 -2.94 -12.82
CA ASN A 3 31.12 -2.80 -11.72
C ASN A 3 29.96 -1.84 -12.07
N SER A 4 30.23 -0.79 -12.84
CA SER A 4 29.19 0.16 -13.27
C SER A 4 28.25 -0.47 -14.32
N GLN A 5 28.78 -1.28 -15.22
CA GLN A 5 27.98 -2.02 -16.21
C GLN A 5 27.11 -3.11 -15.57
N ASN A 6 27.63 -3.82 -14.57
CA ASN A 6 26.88 -4.82 -13.84
C ASN A 6 25.72 -4.18 -13.03
N ALA A 7 25.98 -3.06 -12.36
CA ALA A 7 24.94 -2.33 -11.62
C ALA A 7 23.83 -1.79 -12.56
N ALA A 8 24.20 -1.26 -13.74
CA ALA A 8 23.23 -0.81 -14.74
C ALA A 8 22.36 -1.96 -15.27
N ARG A 9 22.97 -3.11 -15.54
CA ARG A 9 22.25 -4.31 -16.01
C ARG A 9 21.32 -4.90 -14.96
N GLU A 10 21.74 -4.89 -13.69
CA GLU A 10 20.88 -5.32 -12.59
C GLU A 10 19.68 -4.37 -12.40
N ALA A 11 19.88 -3.07 -12.54
CA ALA A 11 18.80 -2.09 -12.47
C ALA A 11 17.81 -2.27 -13.63
N GLU A 12 18.29 -2.54 -14.84
CA GLU A 12 17.46 -2.80 -16.01
C GLU A 12 16.67 -4.11 -15.87
N ASN A 13 17.29 -5.17 -15.36
CA ASN A 13 16.60 -6.43 -15.09
C ASN A 13 15.49 -6.24 -14.04
N LYS A 14 15.78 -5.55 -12.94
CA LYS A 14 14.76 -5.23 -11.91
C LYS A 14 13.60 -4.40 -12.47
N LYS A 15 13.89 -3.46 -13.40
CA LYS A 15 12.85 -2.69 -14.09
C LYS A 15 11.98 -3.57 -15.00
N ASN A 16 12.58 -4.49 -15.74
CA ASN A 16 11.85 -5.40 -16.62
C ASN A 16 11.00 -6.41 -15.85
N ASP A 17 11.53 -6.95 -14.74
CA ASP A 17 10.78 -7.80 -13.82
C ASP A 17 9.56 -7.06 -13.25
N LEU A 18 9.74 -5.80 -12.88
CA LEU A 18 8.66 -4.92 -12.43
C LEU A 18 7.54 -4.84 -13.46
N ILE A 19 7.87 -4.51 -14.71
CA ILE A 19 6.89 -4.37 -15.80
C ILE A 19 6.14 -5.69 -16.02
N MET A 20 6.84 -6.82 -15.99
CA MET A 20 6.23 -8.15 -16.15
C MET A 20 5.25 -8.50 -15.02
N TYR A 21 5.65 -8.27 -13.76
CA TYR A 21 4.77 -8.50 -12.60
C TYR A 21 3.53 -7.63 -12.65
N MET A 22 3.69 -6.34 -12.95
CA MET A 22 2.57 -5.41 -13.03
C MET A 22 1.61 -5.75 -14.16
N ALA A 23 2.14 -6.12 -15.34
CA ALA A 23 1.30 -6.55 -16.46
C ALA A 23 0.46 -7.79 -16.12
N HIS A 24 1.04 -8.76 -15.41
CA HIS A 24 0.34 -9.96 -14.95
C HIS A 24 -0.76 -9.59 -13.93
N ASP A 25 -0.43 -8.76 -12.95
CA ASP A 25 -1.34 -8.41 -11.86
C ASP A 25 -2.47 -7.47 -12.30
N LEU A 26 -2.26 -6.68 -13.36
CA LEU A 26 -3.31 -5.90 -14.02
C LEU A 26 -4.20 -6.78 -14.90
N LYS A 27 -3.63 -7.76 -15.63
CA LYS A 27 -4.37 -8.63 -16.54
C LYS A 27 -5.43 -9.46 -15.82
N THR A 28 -5.13 -9.99 -14.65
CA THR A 28 -6.04 -10.88 -13.90
C THR A 28 -7.37 -10.22 -13.52
N PRO A 29 -7.40 -9.08 -12.81
CA PRO A 29 -8.65 -8.39 -12.49
C PRO A 29 -9.34 -7.85 -13.75
N LEU A 30 -8.60 -7.36 -14.74
CA LEU A 30 -9.16 -6.87 -16.00
C LEU A 30 -9.90 -7.98 -16.77
N THR A 31 -9.32 -9.19 -16.84
CA THR A 31 -9.98 -10.36 -17.44
C THR A 31 -11.28 -10.69 -16.71
N SER A 32 -11.31 -10.56 -15.38
CA SER A 32 -12.52 -10.76 -14.59
C SER A 32 -13.59 -9.71 -14.91
N VAL A 33 -13.22 -8.42 -15.01
CA VAL A 33 -14.14 -7.34 -15.41
C VAL A 33 -14.79 -7.67 -16.75
N ILE A 34 -13.97 -7.97 -17.76
CA ILE A 34 -14.45 -8.31 -19.10
C ILE A 34 -15.37 -9.55 -19.07
N GLY A 35 -14.99 -10.58 -18.30
CA GLY A 35 -15.79 -11.81 -18.17
C GLY A 35 -17.18 -11.56 -17.60
N TYR A 36 -17.29 -10.80 -16.48
CA TYR A 36 -18.57 -10.48 -15.87
C TYR A 36 -19.42 -9.55 -16.73
N LEU A 37 -18.80 -8.59 -17.44
CA LEU A 37 -19.51 -7.74 -18.39
C LEU A 37 -20.05 -8.54 -19.60
N ASN A 38 -19.27 -9.49 -20.14
CA ASN A 38 -19.72 -10.38 -21.20
C ASN A 38 -20.93 -11.26 -20.73
N LEU A 39 -20.86 -11.82 -19.52
CA LEU A 39 -22.01 -12.55 -18.97
C LEU A 39 -23.26 -11.68 -18.89
N LEU A 40 -23.15 -10.41 -18.55
CA LEU A 40 -24.26 -9.47 -18.49
C LEU A 40 -24.82 -9.10 -19.87
N THR A 41 -23.98 -9.15 -20.92
CA THR A 41 -24.39 -8.82 -22.30
C THR A 41 -24.94 -10.02 -23.09
N ASP A 42 -24.39 -11.21 -22.84
CA ASP A 42 -24.66 -12.40 -23.65
C ASP A 42 -25.88 -13.19 -23.14
N GLU A 43 -26.10 -13.21 -21.84
CA GLU A 43 -27.22 -13.93 -21.24
C GLU A 43 -28.49 -13.07 -21.17
N LYS A 44 -29.56 -13.46 -21.89
CA LYS A 44 -30.81 -12.70 -21.97
C LYS A 44 -31.73 -12.85 -20.74
N ASP A 45 -31.58 -13.96 -19.99
CA ASP A 45 -32.46 -14.31 -18.87
C ASP A 45 -31.76 -14.36 -17.50
N ILE A 46 -30.85 -13.42 -17.26
CA ILE A 46 -30.16 -13.31 -15.97
C ILE A 46 -31.12 -12.76 -14.90
N SER A 47 -31.23 -13.44 -13.76
CA SER A 47 -32.01 -12.91 -12.63
C SER A 47 -31.44 -11.56 -12.16
N LYS A 48 -32.33 -10.66 -11.68
CA LYS A 48 -31.93 -9.35 -11.16
C LYS A 48 -30.86 -9.45 -10.07
N GLN A 49 -30.97 -10.45 -9.21
CA GLN A 49 -29.99 -10.73 -8.15
C GLN A 49 -28.61 -11.10 -8.73
N SER A 50 -28.55 -11.89 -9.79
CA SER A 50 -27.30 -12.25 -10.47
C SER A 50 -26.70 -11.05 -11.19
N GLN A 51 -27.53 -10.19 -11.81
CA GLN A 51 -27.06 -8.95 -12.43
C GLN A 51 -26.37 -8.03 -11.41
N GLU A 52 -27.02 -7.78 -10.27
CA GLU A 52 -26.48 -6.96 -9.19
C GLU A 52 -25.16 -7.54 -8.66
N LYS A 53 -25.09 -8.87 -8.49
CA LYS A 53 -23.87 -9.56 -8.07
C LYS A 53 -22.74 -9.40 -9.08
N TYR A 54 -23.01 -9.59 -10.39
CA TYR A 54 -21.99 -9.50 -11.44
C TYR A 54 -21.48 -8.06 -11.60
N ILE A 55 -22.37 -7.07 -11.53
CA ILE A 55 -22.01 -5.65 -11.55
C ILE A 55 -21.10 -5.33 -10.35
N LYS A 56 -21.44 -5.79 -9.14
CA LYS A 56 -20.63 -5.55 -7.95
C LYS A 56 -19.23 -6.16 -8.10
N ILE A 57 -19.13 -7.41 -8.58
CA ILE A 57 -17.83 -8.06 -8.78
C ILE A 57 -17.01 -7.32 -9.84
N ALA A 58 -17.63 -6.92 -10.95
CA ALA A 58 -16.95 -6.17 -12.01
C ALA A 58 -16.42 -4.81 -11.48
N LEU A 59 -17.22 -4.11 -10.68
CA LEU A 59 -16.84 -2.85 -10.05
C LEU A 59 -15.65 -3.05 -9.08
N ASP A 60 -15.72 -4.04 -8.19
CA ASP A 60 -14.64 -4.34 -7.24
C ASP A 60 -13.31 -4.65 -7.97
N LYS A 61 -13.38 -5.38 -9.10
CA LYS A 61 -12.21 -5.69 -9.92
C LYS A 61 -11.69 -4.48 -10.69
N ALA A 62 -12.57 -3.60 -11.17
CA ALA A 62 -12.19 -2.36 -11.83
C ALA A 62 -11.48 -1.39 -10.86
N LEU A 63 -12.00 -1.21 -9.64
CA LEU A 63 -11.34 -0.44 -8.58
C LEU A 63 -9.96 -1.01 -8.23
N ARG A 64 -9.82 -2.33 -8.28
CA ARG A 64 -8.51 -2.98 -8.09
C ARG A 64 -7.52 -2.66 -9.21
N VAL A 65 -7.98 -2.61 -10.47
CA VAL A 65 -7.14 -2.19 -11.63
C VAL A 65 -6.69 -0.73 -11.45
N GLU A 66 -7.60 0.14 -11.03
CA GLU A 66 -7.29 1.55 -10.75
C GLU A 66 -6.20 1.67 -9.66
N GLU A 67 -6.36 0.96 -8.54
CA GLU A 67 -5.38 0.95 -7.46
C GLU A 67 -3.99 0.47 -7.94
N LEU A 68 -3.93 -0.63 -8.69
CA LEU A 68 -2.69 -1.17 -9.25
C LEU A 68 -2.04 -0.19 -10.22
N THR A 69 -2.85 0.48 -11.06
CA THR A 69 -2.37 1.48 -12.01
C THR A 69 -1.79 2.69 -11.29
N ASN A 70 -2.46 3.19 -10.26
CA ASN A 70 -1.95 4.29 -9.44
C ASN A 70 -0.62 3.92 -8.77
N GLN A 71 -0.49 2.70 -8.23
CA GLN A 71 0.75 2.21 -7.65
C GLN A 71 1.88 2.08 -8.69
N PHE A 72 1.56 1.67 -9.92
CA PHE A 72 2.53 1.62 -11.03
C PHE A 72 3.06 3.01 -11.40
N PHE A 73 2.16 3.98 -11.58
CA PHE A 73 2.57 5.36 -11.83
C PHE A 73 3.45 5.92 -10.72
N GLU A 74 3.15 5.55 -9.50
CA GLU A 74 3.92 5.96 -8.33
C GLU A 74 5.35 5.45 -8.38
N ILE A 75 5.58 4.16 -8.71
CA ILE A 75 6.92 3.60 -8.81
C ILE A 75 7.71 4.21 -9.96
N THR A 76 7.06 4.38 -11.13
CA THR A 76 7.69 5.00 -12.29
C THR A 76 8.06 6.46 -12.01
N ARG A 77 7.23 7.17 -11.23
CA ARG A 77 7.45 8.56 -10.84
C ARG A 77 8.57 8.73 -9.81
N TYR A 78 8.75 7.78 -8.86
CA TYR A 78 9.84 7.82 -7.88
C TYR A 78 11.21 7.47 -8.47
N ASN A 79 11.27 6.74 -9.57
CA ASN A 79 12.52 6.52 -10.32
C ASN A 79 12.98 7.78 -11.08
N ILE A 80 12.15 8.83 -11.17
CA ILE A 80 12.52 10.15 -11.71
C ILE A 80 12.95 11.00 -10.51
N GLN A 81 14.26 11.01 -10.23
CA GLN A 81 14.93 11.72 -9.11
C GLN A 81 14.75 13.26 -9.10
N ASP A 82 13.92 13.83 -9.98
CA ASP A 82 13.88 15.27 -10.25
C ASP A 82 12.59 15.98 -9.79
N MET A 83 11.78 15.40 -8.90
CA MET A 83 10.65 16.17 -8.36
C MET A 83 11.15 17.09 -7.23
N PRO A 84 10.96 18.42 -7.37
CA PRO A 84 11.33 19.35 -6.30
C PRO A 84 10.55 18.97 -5.03
N ILE A 85 11.27 18.79 -3.91
CA ILE A 85 10.68 18.54 -2.60
C ILE A 85 10.02 19.84 -2.14
N SER A 86 8.70 19.82 -1.99
CA SER A 86 7.96 20.96 -1.42
C SER A 86 8.02 20.89 0.11
N LYS A 87 9.09 21.49 0.69
CA LYS A 87 9.22 21.54 2.15
C LYS A 87 8.26 22.55 2.74
N GLN A 88 7.48 22.10 3.71
CA GLN A 88 6.61 22.95 4.53
C GLN A 88 6.67 22.50 5.99
N LYS A 89 6.31 23.41 6.89
CA LYS A 89 6.20 23.08 8.31
C LYS A 89 4.93 22.26 8.54
N LEU A 90 5.09 21.04 9.01
CA LEU A 90 4.03 20.04 9.21
C LEU A 90 3.90 19.74 10.70
N ASP A 91 2.68 19.64 11.20
CA ASP A 91 2.38 19.06 12.50
C ASP A 91 2.17 17.55 12.34
N ILE A 92 3.17 16.75 12.70
CA ILE A 92 3.18 15.29 12.49
C ILE A 92 2.05 14.59 13.25
N PRO A 93 1.77 14.89 14.54
CA PRO A 93 0.60 14.39 15.23
C PRO A 93 -0.71 14.58 14.47
N PHE A 94 -0.96 15.79 13.97
CA PHE A 94 -2.15 16.12 13.20
C PHE A 94 -2.24 15.34 11.89
N LEU A 95 -1.13 15.23 11.16
CA LEU A 95 -1.06 14.44 9.93
C LEU A 95 -1.43 12.97 10.16
N ILE A 96 -0.91 12.36 11.22
CA ILE A 96 -1.21 10.97 11.56
C ILE A 96 -2.69 10.80 11.95
N GLU A 97 -3.27 11.74 12.71
CA GLU A 97 -4.70 11.70 13.05
C GLU A 97 -5.58 11.73 11.80
N GLN A 98 -5.29 12.64 10.87
CA GLN A 98 -6.02 12.70 9.59
C GLN A 98 -5.96 11.36 8.82
N LEU A 99 -4.78 10.73 8.76
CA LEU A 99 -4.63 9.43 8.09
C LEU A 99 -5.42 8.31 8.79
N VAL A 100 -5.50 8.34 10.12
CA VAL A 100 -6.30 7.37 10.87
C VAL A 100 -7.79 7.59 10.60
N ASP A 101 -8.25 8.84 10.55
CA ASP A 101 -9.64 9.19 10.22
C ASP A 101 -10.00 8.75 8.79
N GLU A 102 -9.13 8.95 7.82
CA GLU A 102 -9.30 8.46 6.45
C GLU A 102 -9.40 6.93 6.37
N CYS A 103 -8.67 6.21 7.24
CA CYS A 103 -8.70 4.76 7.31
C CYS A 103 -9.84 4.21 8.18
N TYR A 104 -10.69 5.06 8.77
CA TYR A 104 -11.78 4.63 9.67
C TYR A 104 -12.69 3.55 9.07
N PRO A 105 -13.14 3.61 7.80
CA PRO A 105 -13.96 2.55 7.21
C PRO A 105 -13.26 1.18 7.23
N MET A 106 -11.96 1.14 6.91
CA MET A 106 -11.17 -0.10 6.91
C MET A 106 -10.97 -0.66 8.34
N LEU A 107 -10.80 0.22 9.32
CA LEU A 107 -10.71 -0.16 10.73
C LEU A 107 -12.03 -0.76 11.21
N GLN A 108 -13.17 -0.17 10.86
CA GLN A 108 -14.50 -0.64 11.24
C GLN A 108 -14.83 -1.99 10.60
N GLU A 109 -14.51 -2.19 9.33
CA GLU A 109 -14.76 -3.46 8.62
C GLU A 109 -14.13 -4.65 9.34
N ARG A 110 -12.96 -4.45 9.98
CA ARG A 110 -12.22 -5.49 10.69
C ARG A 110 -12.33 -5.40 12.22
N ASN A 111 -13.21 -4.51 12.71
CA ASN A 111 -13.40 -4.24 14.13
C ASN A 111 -12.06 -3.94 14.86
N LEU A 112 -11.21 -3.14 14.20
CA LEU A 112 -9.94 -2.68 14.76
C LEU A 112 -10.13 -1.33 15.46
N LYS A 113 -9.37 -1.13 16.54
CA LYS A 113 -9.23 0.19 17.19
C LYS A 113 -7.83 0.72 16.91
N CYS A 114 -7.71 2.04 16.77
CA CYS A 114 -6.42 2.69 16.64
C CYS A 114 -6.21 3.64 17.81
N GLU A 115 -5.15 3.43 18.56
CA GLU A 115 -4.77 4.24 19.73
C GLU A 115 -3.49 5.02 19.41
N ILE A 116 -3.56 6.36 19.53
CA ILE A 116 -2.44 7.25 19.24
C ILE A 116 -1.92 7.84 20.54
N THR A 117 -0.65 7.58 20.85
CA THR A 117 0.08 8.23 21.93
C THR A 117 1.03 9.25 21.30
N LYS A 118 0.79 10.54 21.55
CA LYS A 118 1.47 11.63 20.86
C LYS A 118 1.61 12.86 21.76
N PRO A 119 2.60 13.76 21.51
CA PRO A 119 2.58 15.11 22.03
C PRO A 119 1.45 15.93 21.41
N GLU A 120 1.07 17.05 21.99
CA GLU A 120 0.04 17.93 21.44
C GLU A 120 0.42 18.45 20.06
N HIS A 121 1.66 18.91 19.91
CA HIS A 121 2.26 19.36 18.65
C HIS A 121 3.68 18.84 18.53
N LEU A 122 4.07 18.50 17.30
CA LEU A 122 5.44 18.16 16.96
C LEU A 122 5.69 18.50 15.49
N TYR A 123 6.45 19.56 15.28
CA TYR A 123 6.64 20.12 13.93
C TYR A 123 7.86 19.54 13.24
N TYR A 124 7.72 19.31 11.95
CA TYR A 124 8.78 18.86 11.06
C TYR A 124 8.73 19.61 9.73
N GLU A 125 9.89 19.95 9.16
CA GLU A 125 9.99 20.54 7.83
C GLU A 125 10.17 19.44 6.77
N GLY A 126 9.13 19.20 5.98
CA GLY A 126 9.14 18.13 5.00
C GLY A 126 8.04 18.27 3.95
N ASP A 127 8.00 17.32 3.05
CA ASP A 127 6.98 17.22 2.02
C ASP A 127 5.77 16.46 2.57
N GLY A 128 4.66 17.17 2.78
CA GLY A 128 3.45 16.64 3.41
C GLY A 128 2.83 15.49 2.63
N ASP A 129 2.77 15.58 1.31
CA ASP A 129 2.20 14.54 0.46
C ASP A 129 3.03 13.26 0.51
N LYS A 130 4.36 13.39 0.48
CA LYS A 130 5.26 12.23 0.60
C LYS A 130 5.15 11.58 1.97
N LEU A 131 5.17 12.37 3.06
CA LEU A 131 5.05 11.83 4.42
C LEU A 131 3.68 11.20 4.69
N ALA A 132 2.58 11.87 4.28
CA ALA A 132 1.24 11.30 4.36
C ALA A 132 1.17 9.92 3.69
N ARG A 133 1.80 9.80 2.54
CA ARG A 133 1.86 8.57 1.79
C ARG A 133 2.70 7.48 2.47
N ALA A 134 3.87 7.82 2.99
CA ALA A 134 4.71 6.87 3.73
C ALA A 134 3.96 6.32 4.95
N PHE A 135 3.38 7.21 5.76
CA PHE A 135 2.64 6.83 6.95
C PHE A 135 1.33 6.11 6.61
N GLY A 136 0.63 6.52 5.55
CA GLY A 136 -0.57 5.84 5.03
C GLY A 136 -0.28 4.40 4.61
N ASN A 137 0.87 4.15 3.95
CA ASN A 137 1.31 2.80 3.59
C ASN A 137 1.61 1.94 4.83
N LEU A 138 2.24 2.52 5.86
CA LEU A 138 2.50 1.82 7.12
C LEU A 138 1.20 1.51 7.87
N LEU A 139 0.26 2.46 7.92
CA LEU A 139 -1.03 2.28 8.57
C LEU A 139 -1.88 1.22 7.84
N LYS A 140 -2.00 1.29 6.52
CA LYS A 140 -2.70 0.28 5.71
C LYS A 140 -2.08 -1.11 5.88
N ASN A 141 -0.76 -1.19 5.96
CA ASN A 141 -0.07 -2.44 6.25
C ASN A 141 -0.46 -2.96 7.64
N ALA A 142 -0.42 -2.11 8.68
CA ALA A 142 -0.85 -2.50 10.02
C ALA A 142 -2.31 -2.98 10.06
N ILE A 143 -3.24 -2.32 9.35
CA ILE A 143 -4.65 -2.73 9.26
C ILE A 143 -4.77 -4.09 8.58
N ASN A 144 -4.11 -4.28 7.42
CA ASN A 144 -4.24 -5.50 6.62
C ASN A 144 -3.71 -6.75 7.34
N TYR A 145 -2.64 -6.61 8.13
CA TYR A 145 -1.98 -7.71 8.82
C TYR A 145 -2.34 -7.83 10.31
N SER A 146 -3.30 -7.04 10.79
CA SER A 146 -3.84 -7.22 12.14
C SER A 146 -4.81 -8.38 12.20
N TYR A 147 -4.85 -9.06 13.33
CA TYR A 147 -6.00 -9.91 13.67
C TYR A 147 -7.23 -9.04 13.92
N GLU A 148 -8.39 -9.51 13.51
CA GLU A 148 -9.67 -8.85 13.79
C GLU A 148 -9.88 -8.68 15.30
N ASN A 149 -10.64 -7.65 15.69
CA ASN A 149 -10.95 -7.33 17.09
C ASN A 149 -9.70 -7.01 17.95
N THR A 150 -8.65 -6.45 17.34
CA THR A 150 -7.43 -6.04 18.06
C THR A 150 -7.21 -4.54 17.97
N ASN A 151 -6.15 -4.04 18.64
CA ASN A 151 -5.76 -2.65 18.62
C ASN A 151 -4.48 -2.47 17.79
N ILE A 152 -4.45 -1.37 17.02
CA ILE A 152 -3.24 -0.82 16.43
C ILE A 152 -2.78 0.32 17.34
N GLU A 153 -1.52 0.31 17.75
CA GLU A 153 -0.91 1.36 18.56
C GLU A 153 0.02 2.20 17.70
N ILE A 154 -0.17 3.52 17.71
CA ILE A 154 0.74 4.48 17.08
C ILE A 154 1.37 5.33 18.18
N LYS A 155 2.71 5.36 18.24
CA LYS A 155 3.44 6.19 19.21
C LYS A 155 4.30 7.19 18.46
N ILE A 156 4.16 8.47 18.81
CA ILE A 156 4.92 9.57 18.23
C ILE A 156 5.68 10.25 19.37
N ASN A 157 6.98 10.31 19.24
CA ASN A 157 7.84 11.00 20.21
C ASN A 157 9.07 11.58 19.51
N GLU A 158 9.70 12.53 20.18
CA GLU A 158 10.99 13.08 19.78
C GLU A 158 12.09 12.44 20.65
N GLU A 159 13.10 11.86 19.98
CA GLU A 159 14.27 11.28 20.63
C GLU A 159 15.53 11.72 19.88
N ASN A 160 16.48 12.38 20.57
CA ASN A 160 17.76 12.82 20.00
C ASN A 160 17.58 13.66 18.72
N GLU A 161 16.73 14.67 18.77
CA GLU A 161 16.43 15.56 17.62
C GLU A 161 15.84 14.85 16.39
N LYS A 162 15.33 13.63 16.58
CA LYS A 162 14.64 12.85 15.56
C LYS A 162 13.22 12.55 15.99
N ILE A 163 12.30 12.63 15.05
CA ILE A 163 10.92 12.18 15.27
C ILE A 163 10.86 10.68 15.05
N LYS A 164 10.43 9.98 16.09
CA LYS A 164 10.22 8.53 16.05
C LYS A 164 8.74 8.23 16.05
N ILE A 165 8.30 7.53 14.99
CA ILE A 165 6.92 7.10 14.85
C ILE A 165 6.92 5.58 14.79
N VAL A 166 6.18 4.96 15.70
CA VAL A 166 6.09 3.50 15.82
C VAL A 166 4.67 3.07 15.55
N PHE A 167 4.48 2.22 14.54
CA PHE A 167 3.22 1.52 14.28
C PHE A 167 3.35 0.10 14.82
N ARG A 168 2.44 -0.30 15.69
CA ARG A 168 2.41 -1.65 16.28
C ARG A 168 1.03 -2.26 16.10
N ASN A 169 0.99 -3.48 15.60
CA ASN A 169 -0.22 -4.26 15.45
C ASN A 169 -0.05 -5.69 15.96
N LYS A 170 -1.16 -6.39 16.19
CA LYS A 170 -1.17 -7.82 16.53
C LYS A 170 -1.49 -8.63 15.28
N GLY A 171 -0.57 -9.46 14.83
CA GLY A 171 -0.69 -10.29 13.64
C GLY A 171 0.28 -11.46 13.69
N ASP A 172 0.36 -12.21 12.59
CA ASP A 172 1.29 -13.32 12.49
C ASP A 172 2.75 -12.87 12.62
N ALA A 173 3.54 -13.66 13.34
CA ALA A 173 4.96 -13.37 13.50
C ALA A 173 5.69 -13.53 12.16
N ILE A 174 6.47 -12.52 11.80
CA ILE A 174 7.29 -12.55 10.60
C ILE A 174 8.61 -13.22 10.94
N PRO A 175 8.97 -14.33 10.26
CA PRO A 175 10.26 -14.99 10.47
C PRO A 175 11.43 -14.03 10.21
N GLU A 176 12.48 -14.11 11.03
CA GLU A 176 13.62 -13.20 10.98
C GLU A 176 14.27 -13.14 9.58
N TYR A 177 14.40 -14.25 8.90
CA TYR A 177 14.97 -14.32 7.54
C TYR A 177 14.12 -13.59 6.47
N LYS A 178 12.86 -13.26 6.79
CA LYS A 178 11.97 -12.48 5.91
C LYS A 178 12.05 -10.97 6.18
N LEU A 179 12.50 -10.54 7.37
CA LEU A 179 12.48 -9.14 7.77
C LEU A 179 13.30 -8.24 6.85
N GLU A 180 14.49 -8.69 6.43
CA GLU A 180 15.35 -7.93 5.53
C GLU A 180 14.71 -7.67 4.16
N LYS A 181 13.84 -8.60 3.72
CA LYS A 181 13.17 -8.54 2.41
C LYS A 181 11.85 -7.79 2.42
N LEU A 182 11.30 -7.45 3.59
CA LEU A 182 9.98 -6.77 3.69
C LEU A 182 9.92 -5.45 2.95
N PHE A 183 11.05 -4.78 2.80
CA PHE A 183 11.17 -3.51 2.11
C PHE A 183 11.60 -3.64 0.64
N ASP A 184 11.78 -4.88 0.16
CA ASP A 184 12.04 -5.13 -1.26
C ASP A 184 10.74 -4.92 -2.05
N LYS A 185 10.86 -4.31 -3.23
CA LYS A 185 9.72 -4.08 -4.13
C LYS A 185 9.09 -5.43 -4.51
N PHE A 186 7.75 -5.54 -4.37
CA PHE A 186 6.94 -6.74 -4.66
C PHE A 186 7.15 -7.94 -3.73
N TYR A 187 7.98 -7.80 -2.72
CA TYR A 187 8.12 -8.87 -1.75
C TYR A 187 6.85 -8.97 -0.87
N ARG A 188 6.38 -10.19 -0.70
CA ARG A 188 5.29 -10.54 0.20
C ARG A 188 5.72 -11.71 1.05
N ALA A 189 5.52 -11.59 2.36
CA ALA A 189 5.85 -12.65 3.31
C ALA A 189 4.90 -13.86 3.16
N ASP A 190 3.67 -13.63 2.65
CA ASP A 190 2.66 -14.66 2.44
C ASP A 190 2.86 -15.34 1.09
N GLU A 191 3.01 -16.67 1.09
CA GLU A 191 3.12 -17.50 -0.12
C GLU A 191 1.78 -17.65 -0.85
N ALA A 192 0.67 -17.38 -0.19
CA ALA A 192 -0.65 -17.42 -0.78
C ALA A 192 -0.96 -16.12 -1.55
N ARG A 193 -0.63 -16.07 -2.83
CA ARG A 193 -1.01 -15.02 -3.79
C ARG A 193 -2.54 -14.76 -3.89
N GLN A 194 -3.35 -15.50 -3.15
CA GLN A 194 -4.82 -15.45 -3.15
C GLN A 194 -5.44 -14.86 -1.90
N SER A 195 -4.66 -14.30 -0.97
CA SER A 195 -5.27 -13.69 0.21
C SER A 195 -6.10 -12.46 -0.19
N SER A 196 -7.29 -12.39 0.35
CA SER A 196 -8.27 -11.30 0.20
C SER A 196 -7.73 -9.90 0.57
N THR A 197 -6.56 -9.83 1.15
CA THR A 197 -5.87 -8.61 1.60
C THR A 197 -5.13 -7.84 0.51
N GLY A 198 -5.10 -8.34 -0.74
CA GLY A 198 -4.83 -7.58 -1.97
C GLY A 198 -3.57 -6.70 -2.07
N GLY A 199 -2.62 -6.75 -1.15
CA GLY A 199 -1.42 -5.90 -1.18
C GLY A 199 -0.46 -6.23 -2.32
N THR A 200 0.11 -5.20 -2.98
CA THR A 200 1.05 -5.35 -4.11
C THR A 200 2.49 -5.61 -3.70
N GLY A 201 2.81 -5.56 -2.39
CA GLY A 201 4.18 -5.65 -1.90
C GLY A 201 5.02 -4.38 -2.14
N LEU A 202 4.36 -3.24 -2.41
CA LEU A 202 5.03 -1.98 -2.73
C LEU A 202 4.97 -0.96 -1.60
N GLY A 203 3.96 -1.04 -0.73
CA GLY A 203 3.72 -0.02 0.29
C GLY A 203 4.92 0.22 1.22
N LEU A 204 5.54 -0.86 1.72
CA LEU A 204 6.72 -0.74 2.59
C LEU A 204 7.96 -0.25 1.82
N ALA A 205 8.14 -0.66 0.56
CA ALA A 205 9.22 -0.18 -0.28
C ALA A 205 9.11 1.33 -0.54
N ILE A 206 7.90 1.82 -0.84
CA ILE A 206 7.62 3.26 -1.01
C ILE A 206 7.88 4.02 0.30
N ALA A 207 7.40 3.51 1.44
CA ALA A 207 7.66 4.13 2.73
C ALA A 207 9.16 4.27 3.01
N LYS A 208 9.95 3.22 2.74
CA LYS A 208 11.41 3.23 2.89
C LYS A 208 12.12 4.23 1.97
N GLU A 209 11.61 4.44 0.75
CA GLU A 209 12.20 5.41 -0.19
C GLU A 209 11.92 6.87 0.20
N ILE A 210 10.82 7.12 0.92
CA ILE A 210 10.41 8.48 1.32
C ILE A 210 11.10 8.90 2.61
N ILE A 211 11.25 7.98 3.57
CA ILE A 211 11.83 8.21 4.90
C ILE A 211 13.35 7.94 4.89
#